data_327192d5c5d871fc15ae7dd6aaf2ba98
#
_entry.id   327192d5c5d871fc15ae7dd6aaf2ba98
#
_cell.length_a   1.000
_cell.length_b   1.000
_cell.length_c   1.000
_cell.angle_alpha   90.00
_cell.angle_beta   90.00
_cell.angle_gamma   90.00
#
_symmetry.space_group_name_H-M   'P 1'
#
loop_
_entity.id
_entity.type
_entity.pdbx_description
1 polymer ?
#
loop_
_entity_poly.entity_id
_entity_poly.type
_entity_poly.pdbx_seq_one_letter_code
_entity_poly.pdbx_strand_id
1 'polypeptide(L)'
;TVYGDHQRLIDTYFSTYPGYYFTGDGALRDADGYLRITGRVDDVLNISGHRMGTAEIESALVQHKDISEAAVVGYPHPIKGQGIYCYVTPVQGVEDSPELRAQLVQLCVREIGPIAKPDIIQWAPGLPKKKTKKIMRRILRKVAENELDNLGDTSTLADPSVVEQLIDGRERS
;
A
#
# COMPACT_ATOMS: atom_id res chain seq x y z
N THR A 1 -20.28 18.25 8.77
CA THR A 1 -19.69 18.31 10.11
C THR A 1 -19.42 16.91 10.63
N VAL A 2 -18.48 16.77 11.56
CA VAL A 2 -18.26 15.53 12.31
C VAL A 2 -19.08 15.62 13.59
N TYR A 3 -19.80 14.54 13.95
CA TYR A 3 -20.62 14.51 15.15
C TYR A 3 -19.78 14.82 16.40
N GLY A 4 -20.17 15.83 17.15
CA GLY A 4 -19.50 16.26 18.37
C GLY A 4 -18.16 17.00 18.20
N ASP A 5 -17.63 17.14 16.97
CA ASP A 5 -16.31 17.72 16.73
C ASP A 5 -16.24 18.41 15.35
N HIS A 6 -16.84 19.60 15.27
CA HIS A 6 -16.82 20.39 14.02
C HIS A 6 -15.41 20.85 13.64
N GLN A 7 -14.57 21.16 14.63
CA GLN A 7 -13.21 21.64 14.39
C GLN A 7 -12.37 20.60 13.64
N ARG A 8 -12.53 19.33 13.98
CA ARG A 8 -11.88 18.22 13.27
C ARG A 8 -12.23 18.18 11.78
N LEU A 9 -13.45 18.51 11.40
CA LEU A 9 -13.82 18.62 9.97
C LEU A 9 -12.98 19.71 9.28
N ILE A 10 -12.91 20.89 9.90
CA ILE A 10 -12.17 22.03 9.36
C ILE A 10 -10.69 21.68 9.24
N ASP A 11 -10.08 21.17 10.32
CA ASP A 11 -8.65 20.84 10.37
C ASP A 11 -8.29 19.75 9.34
N THR A 12 -9.16 18.76 9.15
CA THR A 12 -8.88 17.63 8.26
C THR A 12 -9.07 17.98 6.79
N TYR A 13 -10.11 18.74 6.43
CA TYR A 13 -10.53 18.87 5.04
C TYR A 13 -10.45 20.28 4.46
N PHE A 14 -10.33 21.33 5.29
CA PHE A 14 -10.37 22.71 4.82
C PHE A 14 -9.18 23.57 5.23
N SER A 15 -8.30 23.08 6.12
CA SER A 15 -7.13 23.83 6.58
C SER A 15 -5.99 23.82 5.57
N THR A 16 -5.78 22.73 4.84
CA THR A 16 -4.65 22.54 3.92
C THR A 16 -4.73 23.47 2.72
N TYR A 17 -5.94 23.62 2.14
CA TYR A 17 -6.20 24.50 0.99
C TYR A 17 -7.43 25.36 1.27
N PRO A 18 -7.26 26.63 1.69
CA PRO A 18 -8.38 27.50 1.99
C PRO A 18 -9.36 27.65 0.83
N GLY A 19 -10.64 27.43 1.08
CA GLY A 19 -11.71 27.51 0.07
C GLY A 19 -11.94 26.22 -0.73
N TYR A 20 -11.15 25.19 -0.50
CA TYR A 20 -11.28 23.89 -1.18
C TYR A 20 -11.42 22.75 -0.18
N TYR A 21 -12.17 21.72 -0.57
CA TYR A 21 -12.26 20.46 0.18
C TYR A 21 -11.07 19.56 -0.20
N PHE A 22 -10.22 19.22 0.75
CA PHE A 22 -9.08 18.34 0.56
C PHE A 22 -9.52 16.88 0.65
N THR A 23 -9.53 16.18 -0.49
CA THR A 23 -9.92 14.75 -0.54
C THR A 23 -8.84 13.82 0.01
N GLY A 24 -7.59 14.27 0.00
CA GLY A 24 -6.42 13.44 0.31
C GLY A 24 -6.04 12.47 -0.81
N ASP A 25 -6.59 12.68 -2.01
CA ASP A 25 -6.29 11.86 -3.19
C ASP A 25 -5.45 12.65 -4.20
N GLY A 26 -4.48 11.99 -4.81
CA GLY A 26 -3.74 12.50 -5.96
C GLY A 26 -4.51 12.25 -7.25
N ALA A 27 -4.44 13.18 -8.18
CA ALA A 27 -5.04 13.03 -9.49
C ALA A 27 -4.14 13.62 -10.58
N LEU A 28 -4.16 12.99 -11.74
CA LEU A 28 -3.57 13.49 -12.98
C LEU A 28 -4.69 13.90 -13.92
N ARG A 29 -4.58 15.10 -14.52
CA ARG A 29 -5.48 15.55 -15.58
C ARG A 29 -4.77 15.42 -16.91
N ASP A 30 -5.39 14.70 -17.86
CA ASP A 30 -4.86 14.59 -19.21
C ASP A 30 -5.20 15.82 -20.09
N ALA A 31 -4.70 15.81 -21.33
CA ALA A 31 -4.90 16.91 -22.27
C ALA A 31 -6.38 17.09 -22.69
N ASP A 32 -7.18 16.03 -22.63
CA ASP A 32 -8.61 16.03 -22.95
C ASP A 32 -9.48 16.41 -21.75
N GLY A 33 -8.85 16.60 -20.57
CA GLY A 33 -9.51 17.03 -19.34
C GLY A 33 -10.02 15.90 -18.44
N TYR A 34 -9.78 14.64 -18.79
CA TYR A 34 -10.13 13.51 -17.92
C TYR A 34 -9.23 13.47 -16.70
N LEU A 35 -9.80 13.04 -15.57
CA LEU A 35 -9.09 12.89 -14.30
C LEU A 35 -8.81 11.41 -14.05
N ARG A 36 -7.53 11.08 -13.85
CA ARG A 36 -7.08 9.77 -13.38
C ARG A 36 -6.65 9.90 -11.93
N ILE A 37 -7.30 9.18 -11.03
CA ILE A 37 -6.89 9.12 -9.62
C ILE A 37 -5.65 8.24 -9.52
N THR A 38 -4.57 8.80 -8.94
CA THR A 38 -3.26 8.13 -8.84
C THR A 38 -3.03 7.48 -7.47
N GLY A 39 -3.95 7.68 -6.53
CA GLY A 39 -3.92 7.10 -5.20
C GLY A 39 -4.00 8.15 -4.10
N ARG A 40 -3.76 7.72 -2.86
CA ARG A 40 -3.75 8.62 -1.69
C ARG A 40 -2.45 9.41 -1.64
N VAL A 41 -2.51 10.68 -1.23
CA VAL A 41 -1.30 11.51 -1.05
C VAL A 41 -0.45 11.07 0.15
N ASP A 42 -1.06 10.37 1.11
CA ASP A 42 -0.40 9.78 2.28
C ASP A 42 0.15 8.36 2.03
N ASP A 43 -0.19 7.74 0.91
CA ASP A 43 0.34 6.44 0.46
C ASP A 43 1.40 6.59 -0.64
N VAL A 44 2.04 7.75 -0.74
CA VAL A 44 3.15 8.01 -1.68
C VAL A 44 4.46 7.55 -1.06
N LEU A 45 5.19 6.74 -1.80
CA LEU A 45 6.56 6.32 -1.48
C LEU A 45 7.54 7.42 -1.89
N ASN A 46 8.58 7.61 -1.08
CA ASN A 46 9.70 8.49 -1.40
C ASN A 46 10.98 7.66 -1.50
N ILE A 47 11.30 7.21 -2.71
CA ILE A 47 12.40 6.29 -2.97
C ILE A 47 13.52 7.04 -3.67
N SER A 48 14.65 7.22 -2.99
CA SER A 48 15.80 7.96 -3.53
C SER A 48 15.41 9.35 -4.09
N GLY A 49 14.48 10.03 -3.43
CA GLY A 49 13.98 11.35 -3.85
C GLY A 49 12.88 11.34 -4.91
N HIS A 50 12.49 10.19 -5.43
CA HIS A 50 11.38 10.04 -6.37
C HIS A 50 10.08 9.72 -5.62
N ARG A 51 9.01 10.44 -5.97
CA ARG A 51 7.67 10.20 -5.42
C ARG A 51 6.91 9.25 -6.34
N MET A 52 6.45 8.14 -5.77
CA MET A 52 5.72 7.10 -6.50
C MET A 52 4.47 6.69 -5.73
N GLY A 53 3.35 6.54 -6.40
CA GLY A 53 2.11 6.03 -5.81
C GLY A 53 2.19 4.52 -5.59
N THR A 54 1.76 4.05 -4.41
CA THR A 54 1.68 2.60 -4.15
C THR A 54 0.73 1.89 -5.11
N ALA A 55 -0.34 2.57 -5.52
CA ALA A 55 -1.35 2.02 -6.44
C ALA A 55 -0.80 1.63 -7.83
N GLU A 56 0.27 2.29 -8.30
CA GLU A 56 0.90 1.94 -9.58
C GLU A 56 1.58 0.58 -9.50
N ILE A 57 2.31 0.33 -8.39
CA ILE A 57 2.99 -0.95 -8.16
C ILE A 57 1.96 -2.05 -7.90
N GLU A 58 0.93 -1.77 -7.09
CA GLU A 58 -0.18 -2.70 -6.84
C GLU A 58 -0.87 -3.11 -8.15
N SER A 59 -1.14 -2.12 -9.01
CA SER A 59 -1.75 -2.37 -10.34
C SER A 59 -0.87 -3.22 -11.24
N ALA A 60 0.45 -3.04 -11.20
CA ALA A 60 1.38 -3.88 -11.95
C ALA A 60 1.38 -5.32 -11.42
N LEU A 61 1.46 -5.51 -10.10
CA LEU A 61 1.50 -6.84 -9.48
C LEU A 61 0.26 -7.68 -9.78
N VAL A 62 -0.94 -7.09 -9.73
CA VAL A 62 -2.21 -7.81 -9.99
C VAL A 62 -2.46 -8.10 -11.47
N GLN A 63 -1.61 -7.62 -12.40
CA GLN A 63 -1.64 -8.07 -13.79
C GLN A 63 -1.09 -9.48 -13.95
N HIS A 64 -0.32 -9.98 -12.98
CA HIS A 64 0.14 -11.35 -13.02
C HIS A 64 -1.01 -12.31 -12.74
N LYS A 65 -1.20 -13.29 -13.62
CA LYS A 65 -2.32 -14.27 -13.56
C LYS A 65 -2.42 -15.03 -12.24
N ASP A 66 -1.30 -15.20 -11.55
CA ASP A 66 -1.19 -15.98 -10.32
C ASP A 66 -1.35 -15.11 -9.05
N ILE A 67 -1.59 -13.80 -9.19
CA ILE A 67 -1.80 -12.87 -8.08
C ILE A 67 -3.24 -12.37 -8.07
N SER A 68 -3.93 -12.58 -6.95
CA SER A 68 -5.32 -12.14 -6.76
C SER A 68 -5.42 -10.74 -6.16
N GLU A 69 -4.52 -10.41 -5.22
CA GLU A 69 -4.48 -9.10 -4.56
C GLU A 69 -3.03 -8.70 -4.26
N ALA A 70 -2.79 -7.40 -4.23
CA ALA A 70 -1.53 -6.84 -3.78
C ALA A 70 -1.75 -5.59 -2.94
N ALA A 71 -0.88 -5.36 -1.97
CA ALA A 71 -0.80 -4.11 -1.23
C ALA A 71 0.67 -3.72 -1.05
N VAL A 72 0.95 -2.44 -1.24
CA VAL A 72 2.31 -1.92 -1.18
C VAL A 72 2.42 -0.86 -0.09
N VAL A 73 3.49 -0.93 0.68
CA VAL A 73 3.84 0.07 1.69
C VAL A 73 5.31 0.41 1.62
N GLY A 74 5.67 1.60 2.08
CA GLY A 74 7.06 1.96 2.33
C GLY A 74 7.52 1.44 3.68
N TYR A 75 8.80 1.11 3.78
CA TYR A 75 9.47 0.83 5.04
C TYR A 75 10.83 1.54 5.09
N PRO A 76 11.41 1.82 6.27
CA PRO A 76 12.70 2.46 6.37
C PRO A 76 13.81 1.64 5.69
N HIS A 77 14.55 2.26 4.78
CA HIS A 77 15.65 1.60 4.07
C HIS A 77 16.94 2.45 4.22
N PRO A 78 18.07 1.84 4.65
CA PRO A 78 19.27 2.59 5.05
C PRO A 78 19.91 3.42 3.91
N ILE A 79 19.73 3.00 2.66
CA ILE A 79 20.33 3.68 1.50
C ILE A 79 19.31 4.55 0.76
N LYS A 80 18.10 4.04 0.55
CA LYS A 80 17.08 4.68 -0.29
C LYS A 80 16.17 5.67 0.48
N GLY A 81 16.30 5.73 1.81
CA GLY A 81 15.35 6.39 2.71
C GLY A 81 14.10 5.54 2.92
N GLN A 82 13.38 5.20 1.86
CA GLN A 82 12.29 4.21 1.88
C GLN A 82 12.57 3.09 0.88
N GLY A 83 12.24 1.85 1.28
CA GLY A 83 12.16 0.68 0.43
C GLY A 83 10.72 0.33 0.09
N ILE A 84 10.53 -0.50 -0.92
CA ILE A 84 9.24 -0.99 -1.40
C ILE A 84 8.97 -2.36 -0.80
N TYR A 85 7.96 -2.45 0.07
CA TYR A 85 7.48 -3.70 0.64
C TYR A 85 6.14 -4.07 0.01
N CYS A 86 6.09 -5.20 -0.68
CA CYS A 86 4.91 -5.70 -1.36
C CYS A 86 4.34 -6.90 -0.62
N TYR A 87 3.07 -6.83 -0.25
CA TYR A 87 2.28 -7.99 0.18
C TYR A 87 1.50 -8.49 -1.02
N VAL A 88 1.65 -9.77 -1.34
CA VAL A 88 0.95 -10.39 -2.48
C VAL A 88 0.13 -11.58 -2.00
N THR A 89 -1.14 -11.62 -2.39
CA THR A 89 -2.02 -12.76 -2.16
C THR A 89 -2.11 -13.56 -3.44
N PRO A 90 -1.65 -14.82 -3.45
CA PRO A 90 -1.72 -15.66 -4.64
C PRO A 90 -3.16 -16.10 -4.94
N VAL A 91 -3.38 -16.53 -6.17
CA VAL A 91 -4.56 -17.29 -6.54
C VAL A 91 -4.51 -18.67 -5.87
N GLN A 92 -5.67 -19.24 -5.57
CA GLN A 92 -5.75 -20.55 -4.92
C GLN A 92 -4.96 -21.63 -5.69
N GLY A 93 -4.11 -22.36 -4.98
CA GLY A 93 -3.27 -23.42 -5.52
C GLY A 93 -1.93 -22.95 -6.07
N VAL A 94 -1.63 -21.67 -6.01
CA VAL A 94 -0.31 -21.13 -6.36
C VAL A 94 0.58 -21.09 -5.12
N GLU A 95 1.76 -21.69 -5.22
CA GLU A 95 2.75 -21.71 -4.17
C GLU A 95 3.81 -20.62 -4.38
N ASP A 96 4.45 -20.20 -3.28
CA ASP A 96 5.59 -19.30 -3.32
C ASP A 96 6.79 -19.99 -3.99
N SER A 97 7.39 -19.28 -4.95
CA SER A 97 8.62 -19.75 -5.59
C SER A 97 9.54 -18.59 -5.94
N PRO A 98 10.88 -18.83 -5.95
CA PRO A 98 11.85 -17.82 -6.37
C PRO A 98 11.59 -17.31 -7.80
N GLU A 99 11.12 -18.18 -8.68
CA GLU A 99 10.81 -17.88 -10.08
C GLU A 99 9.63 -16.90 -10.18
N LEU A 100 8.56 -17.15 -9.43
CA LEU A 100 7.39 -16.27 -9.41
C LEU A 100 7.75 -14.92 -8.80
N ARG A 101 8.51 -14.88 -7.72
CA ARG A 101 9.02 -13.63 -7.12
C ARG A 101 9.85 -12.83 -8.13
N ALA A 102 10.73 -13.49 -8.89
CA ALA A 102 11.53 -12.85 -9.94
C ALA A 102 10.64 -12.28 -11.06
N GLN A 103 9.59 -13.00 -11.48
CA GLN A 103 8.64 -12.53 -12.48
C GLN A 103 7.87 -11.28 -12.00
N LEU A 104 7.44 -11.25 -10.74
CA LEU A 104 6.77 -10.08 -10.15
C LEU A 104 7.67 -8.86 -10.10
N VAL A 105 8.94 -9.04 -9.72
CA VAL A 105 9.93 -7.97 -9.74
C VAL A 105 10.13 -7.43 -11.16
N GLN A 106 10.33 -8.33 -12.15
CA GLN A 106 10.49 -7.94 -13.55
C GLN A 106 9.25 -7.24 -14.09
N LEU A 107 8.06 -7.66 -13.69
CA LEU A 107 6.79 -7.04 -14.08
C LEU A 107 6.73 -5.58 -13.61
N CYS A 108 7.04 -5.31 -12.34
CA CYS A 108 7.09 -3.94 -11.82
C CYS A 108 8.12 -3.07 -12.58
N VAL A 109 9.30 -3.61 -12.83
CA VAL A 109 10.36 -2.89 -13.58
C VAL A 109 9.94 -2.62 -15.02
N ARG A 110 9.28 -3.55 -15.68
CA ARG A 110 8.82 -3.40 -17.06
C ARG A 110 7.69 -2.39 -17.20
N GLU A 111 6.70 -2.44 -16.30
CA GLU A 111 5.49 -1.60 -16.40
C GLU A 111 5.73 -0.15 -15.93
N ILE A 112 6.64 0.05 -14.97
CA ILE A 112 6.83 1.35 -14.31
C ILE A 112 8.25 1.86 -14.51
N GLY A 113 9.24 0.98 -14.37
CA GLY A 113 10.65 1.32 -14.46
C GLY A 113 11.48 0.78 -13.28
N PRO A 114 12.83 0.90 -13.36
CA PRO A 114 13.75 0.33 -12.36
C PRO A 114 13.54 0.85 -10.93
N ILE A 115 13.00 2.06 -10.80
CA ILE A 115 12.71 2.69 -9.50
C ILE A 115 11.61 1.95 -8.72
N ALA A 116 10.72 1.25 -9.43
CA ALA A 116 9.60 0.49 -8.86
C ALA A 116 9.97 -0.95 -8.49
N LYS A 117 11.27 -1.30 -8.54
CA LYS A 117 11.74 -2.64 -8.15
C LYS A 117 11.41 -2.90 -6.69
N PRO A 118 10.54 -3.88 -6.35
CA PRO A 118 10.29 -4.29 -4.98
C PRO A 118 11.58 -4.72 -4.27
N ASP A 119 11.78 -4.26 -3.04
CA ASP A 119 12.88 -4.71 -2.18
C ASP A 119 12.50 -6.00 -1.46
N ILE A 120 11.23 -6.08 -1.03
CA ILE A 120 10.69 -7.25 -0.34
C ILE A 120 9.34 -7.60 -0.95
N ILE A 121 9.13 -8.88 -1.21
CA ILE A 121 7.81 -9.45 -1.57
C ILE A 121 7.47 -10.49 -0.52
N GLN A 122 6.44 -10.22 0.27
CA GLN A 122 5.90 -11.14 1.26
C GLN A 122 4.66 -11.82 0.71
N TRP A 123 4.63 -13.14 0.79
CA TRP A 123 3.44 -13.96 0.56
C TRP A 123 2.44 -13.74 1.70
N ALA A 124 1.25 -13.34 1.35
CA ALA A 124 0.17 -13.05 2.29
C ALA A 124 -1.06 -13.92 1.96
N PRO A 125 -1.53 -14.76 2.87
CA PRO A 125 -2.74 -15.56 2.61
C PRO A 125 -3.99 -14.69 2.48
N GLY A 126 -3.92 -13.45 2.96
CA GLY A 126 -4.93 -12.41 2.81
C GLY A 126 -4.40 -11.06 3.27
N LEU A 127 -5.10 -9.99 2.93
CA LEU A 127 -4.78 -8.63 3.36
C LEU A 127 -5.68 -8.19 4.51
N PRO A 128 -5.17 -7.44 5.51
CA PRO A 128 -5.97 -6.95 6.62
C PRO A 128 -6.98 -5.92 6.12
N LYS A 129 -8.24 -6.27 6.13
CA LYS A 129 -9.35 -5.43 5.63
C LYS A 129 -10.31 -5.06 6.75
N LYS A 130 -10.86 -3.86 6.67
CA LYS A 130 -12.03 -3.49 7.46
C LYS A 130 -13.25 -4.29 7.00
N LYS A 131 -14.30 -4.36 7.83
CA LYS A 131 -15.62 -4.90 7.44
C LYS A 131 -16.17 -4.23 6.16
N THR A 132 -15.73 -3.00 5.85
CA THR A 132 -16.04 -2.26 4.62
C THR A 132 -15.15 -2.64 3.42
N LYS A 133 -14.36 -3.71 3.51
CA LYS A 133 -13.42 -4.22 2.51
C LYS A 133 -12.22 -3.31 2.19
N LYS A 134 -12.05 -2.19 2.89
CA LYS A 134 -10.87 -1.32 2.73
C LYS A 134 -9.65 -1.95 3.41
N ILE A 135 -8.52 -2.02 2.68
CA ILE A 135 -7.23 -2.50 3.20
C ILE A 135 -6.74 -1.55 4.30
N MET A 136 -6.29 -2.11 5.40
CA MET A 136 -5.73 -1.37 6.52
C MET A 136 -4.20 -1.21 6.37
N ARG A 137 -3.78 -0.35 5.44
CA ARG A 137 -2.35 -0.11 5.12
C ARG A 137 -1.52 0.27 6.34
N ARG A 138 -2.12 0.91 7.34
CA ARG A 138 -1.45 1.22 8.60
C ARG A 138 -0.89 -0.03 9.29
N ILE A 139 -1.66 -1.12 9.30
CA ILE A 139 -1.21 -2.40 9.88
C ILE A 139 -0.09 -2.99 9.04
N LEU A 140 -0.23 -3.03 7.72
CA LEU A 140 0.80 -3.52 6.80
C LEU A 140 2.11 -2.77 6.96
N ARG A 141 2.04 -1.44 7.09
CA ARG A 141 3.24 -0.60 7.31
C ARG A 141 3.93 -0.96 8.62
N LYS A 142 3.19 -1.09 9.71
CA LYS A 142 3.75 -1.46 11.02
C LYS A 142 4.38 -2.85 11.02
N VAL A 143 3.78 -3.81 10.33
CA VAL A 143 4.38 -5.14 10.13
C VAL A 143 5.67 -5.02 9.33
N ALA A 144 5.69 -4.28 8.23
CA ALA A 144 6.90 -4.05 7.42
C ALA A 144 8.03 -3.37 8.22
N GLU A 145 7.69 -2.41 9.07
CA GLU A 145 8.60 -1.66 9.94
C GLU A 145 9.02 -2.45 11.20
N ASN A 146 8.46 -3.63 11.44
CA ASN A 146 8.65 -4.43 12.66
C ASN A 146 8.16 -3.74 13.95
N GLU A 147 7.16 -2.87 13.84
CA GLU A 147 6.52 -2.20 14.97
C GLU A 147 5.28 -3.00 15.43
N LEU A 148 5.50 -4.20 16.00
CA LEU A 148 4.44 -5.15 16.30
C LEU A 148 3.69 -4.85 17.60
N ASP A 149 4.33 -4.14 18.55
CA ASP A 149 3.76 -3.86 19.88
C ASP A 149 2.59 -2.85 19.83
N ASN A 150 2.47 -2.08 18.78
CA ASN A 150 1.44 -1.06 18.63
C ASN A 150 0.83 -1.04 17.22
N LEU A 151 0.04 -2.04 16.91
CA LEU A 151 -0.71 -2.10 15.64
C LEU A 151 -1.90 -1.11 15.62
N GLY A 152 -2.22 -0.49 16.76
CA GLY A 152 -3.34 0.43 16.94
C GLY A 152 -4.69 -0.30 16.92
N ASP A 153 -5.78 0.45 16.68
CA ASP A 153 -7.13 -0.11 16.71
C ASP A 153 -7.34 -1.17 15.62
N THR A 154 -7.54 -2.41 16.04
CA THR A 154 -7.82 -3.57 15.19
C THR A 154 -9.28 -4.03 15.27
N SER A 155 -10.13 -3.36 16.06
CA SER A 155 -11.52 -3.75 16.31
C SER A 155 -12.40 -3.74 15.05
N THR A 156 -11.99 -2.99 14.04
CA THR A 156 -12.70 -2.86 12.76
C THR A 156 -12.27 -3.89 11.71
N LEU A 157 -11.31 -4.77 12.02
CA LEU A 157 -10.88 -5.85 11.13
C LEU A 157 -12.04 -6.82 10.86
N ALA A 158 -12.11 -7.26 9.61
CA ALA A 158 -13.04 -8.31 9.19
C ALA A 158 -12.57 -9.69 9.71
N ASP A 159 -11.26 -9.92 9.66
CA ASP A 159 -10.60 -11.14 10.14
C ASP A 159 -9.29 -10.76 10.84
N PRO A 160 -9.22 -10.83 12.18
CA PRO A 160 -8.01 -10.55 12.93
C PRO A 160 -6.87 -11.56 12.71
N SER A 161 -7.18 -12.83 12.35
CA SER A 161 -6.17 -13.89 12.18
C SER A 161 -5.18 -13.61 11.05
N VAL A 162 -5.61 -12.82 10.06
CA VAL A 162 -4.76 -12.38 8.95
C VAL A 162 -3.54 -11.59 9.44
N VAL A 163 -3.69 -10.83 10.53
CA VAL A 163 -2.59 -10.03 11.07
C VAL A 163 -1.52 -10.91 11.67
N GLU A 164 -1.91 -11.95 12.41
CA GLU A 164 -0.97 -12.94 12.98
C GLU A 164 -0.20 -13.66 11.88
N GLN A 165 -0.90 -14.09 10.83
CA GLN A 165 -0.28 -14.74 9.66
C GLN A 165 0.72 -13.82 8.94
N LEU A 166 0.43 -12.52 8.85
CA LEU A 166 1.35 -11.54 8.27
C LEU A 166 2.59 -11.31 9.13
N ILE A 167 2.44 -11.35 10.45
CA ILE A 167 3.56 -11.23 11.39
C ILE A 167 4.46 -12.46 11.29
N ASP A 168 3.87 -13.66 11.30
CA ASP A 168 4.61 -14.91 11.22
C ASP A 168 5.34 -15.08 9.88
N GLY A 169 4.71 -14.68 8.79
CA GLY A 169 5.27 -14.72 7.43
C GLY A 169 6.16 -13.53 7.08
N ARG A 170 6.50 -12.66 8.05
CA ARG A 170 7.28 -11.45 7.76
C ARG A 170 8.65 -11.77 7.18
N GLU A 171 8.90 -11.26 6.00
CA GLU A 171 10.20 -11.32 5.35
C GLU A 171 11.16 -10.30 5.99
N ARG A 172 12.39 -10.70 6.20
CA ARG A 172 13.47 -9.85 6.72
C ARG A 172 14.33 -9.37 5.54
N SER A 173 14.62 -8.08 5.51
CA SER A 173 15.59 -7.48 4.59
C SER A 173 17.01 -7.85 4.96
#